data_39727f858e7ca426993567fea670115c
#
_entry.id   39727f858e7ca426993567fea670115c
#
_cell.length_a   1.000
_cell.length_b   1.000
_cell.length_c   1.000
_cell.angle_alpha   90.00
_cell.angle_beta   90.00
_cell.angle_gamma   90.00
#
_symmetry.space_group_name_H-M   'P 1'
#
loop_
_entity.id
_entity.type
_entity.pdbx_description
1 polymer ?
#
loop_
_entity_poly.entity_id
_entity_poly.type
_entity_poly.pdbx_seq_one_letter_code
_entity_poly.pdbx_strand_id
1 'polypeptide(L)'
;VEKLSIWNRRKPLGSQGGRFKTGVGVSFGAWMHLYMPPAVVEIEATPSGITIRNAVQDMGQGARSVLSKAVADVFGIAAKDVRVEIGSNSLPIGPTSGGSRTTATIYPAAFEAAEKLRDAILKQVSKSESLVDAKAGLTGIVHAGGTMTWWYAFTKIDFIREKATRGHNDGFNPMGMLPLPEGMELGQNRAYGVYVIAVEVDTWLGKTRVTEVNGAMRVGKVHVRPLAESQCQGGVIQGIGHVLYEDRAVCPKTGKLLSRGLEDYRLPGMGDIPPISIDFIEEGFEMVKQKGIGLAELCTTPVAGAVANAIFNATGYRPLVAPITPERLLAGLKTIQNGEEH
;
A
#
# COMPACT_ATOMS: atom_id res chain seq x y z
N VAL A 1 -18.96 -9.51 -3.27
CA VAL A 1 -19.53 -8.56 -4.26
C VAL A 1 -21.05 -8.49 -4.12
N GLU A 2 -21.75 -9.63 -4.17
CA GLU A 2 -23.24 -9.69 -4.14
C GLU A 2 -23.90 -9.05 -2.92
N LYS A 3 -23.20 -8.97 -1.78
CA LYS A 3 -23.69 -8.30 -0.56
C LYS A 3 -23.46 -6.80 -0.55
N LEU A 4 -22.73 -6.25 -1.51
CA LEU A 4 -22.46 -4.81 -1.57
C LEU A 4 -23.66 -4.06 -2.15
N SER A 5 -24.09 -3.00 -1.48
CA SER A 5 -25.19 -2.16 -1.95
C SER A 5 -24.96 -1.56 -3.35
N ILE A 6 -23.69 -1.22 -3.66
CA ILE A 6 -23.29 -0.73 -4.97
C ILE A 6 -23.57 -1.76 -6.07
N TRP A 7 -23.28 -3.07 -5.83
CA TRP A 7 -23.53 -4.13 -6.80
C TRP A 7 -25.00 -4.34 -7.08
N ASN A 8 -25.85 -4.23 -6.06
CA ASN A 8 -27.30 -4.41 -6.17
C ASN A 8 -28.00 -3.29 -6.94
N ARG A 9 -27.31 -2.15 -7.18
CA ARG A 9 -27.79 -1.06 -8.04
C ARG A 9 -27.52 -1.29 -9.53
N ARG A 10 -26.84 -2.39 -9.87
CA ARG A 10 -26.50 -2.74 -11.25
C ARG A 10 -27.77 -3.02 -12.06
N LYS A 11 -27.92 -2.32 -13.16
CA LYS A 11 -29.04 -2.49 -14.07
C LYS A 11 -28.68 -3.49 -15.17
N PRO A 12 -29.66 -4.23 -15.74
CA PRO A 12 -29.42 -5.07 -16.89
C PRO A 12 -28.85 -4.27 -18.07
N LEU A 13 -27.98 -4.92 -18.85
CA LEU A 13 -27.37 -4.31 -20.02
C LEU A 13 -28.45 -3.90 -21.01
N GLY A 14 -28.33 -2.70 -21.57
CA GLY A 14 -29.27 -2.16 -22.56
C GLY A 14 -30.64 -1.72 -22.01
N SER A 15 -30.89 -1.87 -20.71
CA SER A 15 -32.20 -1.52 -20.10
C SER A 15 -32.43 -0.03 -19.88
N GLN A 16 -31.39 0.80 -20.04
CA GLN A 16 -31.45 2.24 -19.71
C GLN A 16 -31.61 3.10 -20.97
N GLY A 17 -32.65 3.90 -20.96
CA GLY A 17 -32.85 4.99 -21.92
C GLY A 17 -32.29 6.32 -21.43
N GLY A 18 -32.36 7.34 -22.29
CA GLY A 18 -32.00 8.73 -21.96
C GLY A 18 -30.50 9.03 -22.02
N ARG A 19 -30.19 10.28 -21.66
CA ARG A 19 -28.83 10.86 -21.76
C ARG A 19 -27.86 10.28 -20.73
N PHE A 20 -28.27 10.24 -19.46
CA PHE A 20 -27.43 9.76 -18.37
C PHE A 20 -27.71 8.29 -18.10
N LYS A 21 -26.66 7.49 -18.13
CA LYS A 21 -26.74 6.06 -17.84
C LYS A 21 -25.78 5.70 -16.71
N THR A 22 -26.21 4.82 -15.84
CA THR A 22 -25.40 4.36 -14.69
C THR A 22 -24.93 2.94 -14.94
N GLY A 23 -23.72 2.63 -14.50
CA GLY A 23 -23.19 1.27 -14.61
C GLY A 23 -22.34 0.89 -13.40
N VAL A 24 -22.25 -0.40 -13.17
CA VAL A 24 -21.39 -0.98 -12.12
C VAL A 24 -20.51 -2.04 -12.73
N GLY A 25 -19.22 -1.93 -12.50
CA GLY A 25 -18.22 -2.88 -12.97
C GLY A 25 -17.37 -3.40 -11.83
N VAL A 26 -16.83 -4.60 -12.02
CA VAL A 26 -15.91 -5.24 -11.10
C VAL A 26 -14.64 -5.62 -11.85
N SER A 27 -13.52 -5.50 -11.18
CA SER A 27 -12.24 -6.05 -11.64
C SER A 27 -11.40 -6.43 -10.43
N PHE A 28 -10.50 -7.40 -10.63
CA PHE A 28 -9.50 -7.77 -9.64
C PHE A 28 -8.10 -7.59 -10.19
N GLY A 29 -7.15 -7.41 -9.30
CA GLY A 29 -5.73 -7.33 -9.62
C GLY A 29 -4.90 -8.13 -8.64
N ALA A 30 -3.68 -8.38 -9.03
CA ALA A 30 -2.68 -9.01 -8.17
C ALA A 30 -1.37 -8.21 -8.23
N TRP A 31 -0.65 -8.21 -7.13
CA TRP A 31 0.69 -7.64 -7.06
C TRP A 31 1.63 -8.60 -6.35
N MET A 32 2.87 -8.68 -6.81
CA MET A 32 3.86 -9.59 -6.24
C MET A 32 4.37 -9.07 -4.89
N HIS A 33 4.77 -9.99 -4.03
CA HIS A 33 5.51 -9.64 -2.83
C HIS A 33 6.95 -9.32 -3.20
N LEU A 34 7.36 -8.08 -2.95
CA LEU A 34 8.72 -7.62 -3.15
C LEU A 34 9.31 -7.13 -1.83
N TYR A 35 10.57 -7.48 -1.60
CA TYR A 35 11.39 -6.78 -0.64
C TYR A 35 12.80 -6.59 -1.24
N MET A 36 13.54 -5.61 -0.79
CA MET A 36 14.84 -5.29 -1.37
C MET A 36 15.88 -5.07 -0.28
N PRO A 37 16.70 -6.08 -0.02
CA PRO A 37 17.89 -5.91 0.80
C PRO A 37 19.01 -5.18 0.04
N PRO A 38 20.03 -4.68 0.74
CA PRO A 38 20.10 -4.69 2.19
C PRO A 38 19.25 -3.59 2.82
N ALA A 39 18.70 -3.85 4.02
CA ALA A 39 18.17 -2.83 4.90
C ALA A 39 18.88 -2.95 6.25
N VAL A 40 19.63 -1.93 6.61
CA VAL A 40 20.31 -1.85 7.90
C VAL A 40 19.54 -0.88 8.78
N VAL A 41 18.99 -1.37 9.87
CA VAL A 41 18.33 -0.53 10.87
C VAL A 41 19.24 -0.41 12.07
N GLU A 42 19.52 0.82 12.49
CA GLU A 42 20.19 1.12 13.73
C GLU A 42 19.19 1.66 14.74
N ILE A 43 19.28 1.21 15.96
CA ILE A 43 18.42 1.62 17.07
C ILE A 43 19.26 1.88 18.30
N GLU A 44 18.93 2.93 19.04
CA GLU A 44 19.59 3.24 20.29
C GLU A 44 18.58 3.60 21.39
N ALA A 45 18.94 3.34 22.61
CA ALA A 45 18.25 3.79 23.79
C ALA A 45 19.17 4.66 24.66
N THR A 46 18.59 5.71 25.21
CA THR A 46 19.19 6.62 26.19
C THR A 46 18.18 6.85 27.32
N PRO A 47 18.55 7.54 28.41
CA PRO A 47 17.58 7.93 29.44
C PRO A 47 16.39 8.73 28.89
N SER A 48 16.54 9.40 27.73
CA SER A 48 15.49 10.19 27.09
C SER A 48 14.56 9.38 26.15
N GLY A 49 14.84 8.08 25.93
CA GLY A 49 14.01 7.21 25.11
C GLY A 49 14.74 6.54 23.96
N ILE A 50 14.01 6.14 22.95
CA ILE A 50 14.49 5.34 21.82
C ILE A 50 14.55 6.16 20.54
N THR A 51 15.66 6.03 19.81
CA THR A 51 15.83 6.56 18.43
C THR A 51 16.11 5.41 17.47
N ILE A 52 15.41 5.39 16.34
CA ILE A 52 15.62 4.42 15.25
C ILE A 52 16.03 5.14 13.96
N ARG A 53 16.98 4.57 13.21
CA ARG A 53 17.61 5.19 12.03
C ARG A 53 17.66 4.27 10.83
N ASN A 54 17.33 4.82 9.67
CA ASN A 54 17.49 4.16 8.36
C ASN A 54 17.45 5.20 7.24
N ALA A 55 18.18 4.99 6.15
CA ALA A 55 18.22 5.93 5.01
C ALA A 55 16.99 5.84 4.07
N VAL A 56 15.96 5.08 4.44
CA VAL A 56 14.74 4.92 3.62
C VAL A 56 14.06 6.27 3.35
N GLN A 57 13.48 6.41 2.15
CA GLN A 57 12.69 7.58 1.78
C GLN A 57 11.23 7.41 2.24
N ASP A 58 10.59 8.52 2.59
CA ASP A 58 9.14 8.57 2.84
C ASP A 58 8.48 9.58 1.89
N MET A 59 7.83 9.08 0.86
CA MET A 59 7.10 9.85 -0.14
C MET A 59 5.60 9.96 0.20
N GLY A 60 5.21 9.67 1.44
CA GLY A 60 3.82 9.57 1.89
C GLY A 60 3.34 8.15 2.14
N GLN A 61 4.16 7.12 1.86
CA GLN A 61 3.80 5.72 2.16
C GLN A 61 3.94 5.37 3.65
N GLY A 62 4.52 6.27 4.47
CA GLY A 62 4.57 6.13 5.91
C GLY A 62 5.72 5.30 6.46
N ALA A 63 6.90 5.32 5.81
CA ALA A 63 8.09 4.61 6.28
C ALA A 63 8.47 5.00 7.73
N ARG A 64 8.34 6.28 8.07
CA ARG A 64 8.56 6.79 9.43
C ARG A 64 7.64 6.10 10.44
N SER A 65 6.35 6.04 10.15
CA SER A 65 5.34 5.41 11.03
C SER A 65 5.54 3.90 11.14
N VAL A 66 6.00 3.25 10.09
CA VAL A 66 6.31 1.80 10.09
C VAL A 66 7.49 1.49 11.01
N LEU A 67 8.56 2.29 10.97
CA LEU A 67 9.72 2.13 11.85
C LEU A 67 9.35 2.34 13.32
N SER A 68 8.63 3.42 13.65
CA SER A 68 8.19 3.66 15.02
C SER A 68 7.21 2.60 15.52
N LYS A 69 6.33 2.09 14.64
CA LYS A 69 5.39 1.01 14.98
C LYS A 69 6.10 -0.30 15.32
N ALA A 70 7.17 -0.66 14.58
CA ALA A 70 7.95 -1.85 14.86
C ALA A 70 8.58 -1.81 16.27
N VAL A 71 9.10 -0.65 16.67
CA VAL A 71 9.62 -0.44 18.04
C VAL A 71 8.49 -0.50 19.07
N ALA A 72 7.39 0.19 18.80
CA ALA A 72 6.23 0.22 19.69
C ALA A 72 5.66 -1.18 19.96
N ASP A 73 5.63 -2.03 18.92
CA ASP A 73 5.14 -3.42 19.05
C ASP A 73 6.03 -4.28 19.98
N VAL A 74 7.35 -4.00 20.04
CA VAL A 74 8.30 -4.73 20.89
C VAL A 74 8.29 -4.25 22.33
N PHE A 75 8.17 -2.93 22.52
CA PHE A 75 8.27 -2.30 23.85
C PHE A 75 6.91 -1.96 24.48
N GLY A 76 5.80 -2.11 23.76
CA GLY A 76 4.48 -1.72 24.26
C GLY A 76 4.36 -0.23 24.62
N ILE A 77 5.16 0.63 23.97
CA ILE A 77 5.12 2.09 24.10
C ILE A 77 4.33 2.71 22.94
N ALA A 78 3.96 3.98 23.04
CA ALA A 78 3.30 4.63 21.94
C ALA A 78 4.28 4.93 20.80
N ALA A 79 3.87 4.70 19.54
CA ALA A 79 4.72 4.94 18.38
C ALA A 79 5.21 6.41 18.27
N LYS A 80 4.43 7.37 18.78
CA LYS A 80 4.79 8.79 18.82
C LYS A 80 5.99 9.09 19.75
N ASP A 81 6.27 8.20 20.70
CA ASP A 81 7.35 8.34 21.67
C ASP A 81 8.69 7.79 21.14
N VAL A 82 8.69 7.24 19.94
CA VAL A 82 9.89 6.75 19.25
C VAL A 82 10.40 7.83 18.29
N ARG A 83 11.62 8.29 18.51
CA ARG A 83 12.28 9.21 17.57
C ARG A 83 12.73 8.44 16.31
N VAL A 84 12.37 8.93 15.14
CA VAL A 84 12.70 8.31 13.85
C VAL A 84 13.49 9.25 12.98
N GLU A 85 14.68 8.83 12.56
CA GLU A 85 15.55 9.56 11.64
C GLU A 85 15.67 8.79 10.33
N ILE A 86 15.19 9.39 9.23
CA ILE A 86 15.19 8.80 7.89
C ILE A 86 15.54 9.82 6.80
N GLY A 87 15.83 9.34 5.60
CA GLY A 87 15.92 10.18 4.39
C GLY A 87 17.28 10.85 4.17
N SER A 88 18.29 10.55 4.96
CA SER A 88 19.67 11.03 4.74
C SER A 88 20.57 9.89 4.31
N ASN A 89 21.50 10.18 3.39
CA ASN A 89 22.52 9.23 2.95
C ASN A 89 23.63 9.01 4.00
N SER A 90 23.67 9.79 5.07
CA SER A 90 24.53 9.56 6.23
C SER A 90 24.01 8.50 7.19
N LEU A 91 22.74 8.07 7.01
CA LEU A 91 22.11 7.05 7.82
C LEU A 91 22.39 5.63 7.29
N PRO A 92 22.17 4.59 8.10
CA PRO A 92 22.31 3.21 7.65
C PRO A 92 21.45 2.93 6.41
N ILE A 93 22.01 2.17 5.47
CA ILE A 93 21.40 1.90 4.17
C ILE A 93 19.98 1.34 4.29
N GLY A 94 19.06 1.91 3.51
CA GLY A 94 17.67 1.48 3.37
C GLY A 94 17.34 1.02 1.95
N PRO A 95 16.17 0.40 1.76
CA PRO A 95 15.72 0.02 0.42
C PRO A 95 15.37 1.25 -0.40
N THR A 96 15.43 1.12 -1.73
CA THR A 96 14.79 2.09 -2.62
C THR A 96 13.26 1.99 -2.50
N SER A 97 12.58 3.13 -2.55
CA SER A 97 11.12 3.18 -2.55
C SER A 97 10.56 2.92 -3.96
N GLY A 98 9.67 1.94 -4.10
CA GLY A 98 9.05 1.51 -5.35
C GLY A 98 8.71 0.02 -5.33
N GLY A 99 7.73 -0.42 -6.11
CA GLY A 99 7.30 -1.82 -6.16
C GLY A 99 6.60 -2.32 -4.89
N SER A 100 6.09 -1.43 -4.04
CA SER A 100 5.41 -1.76 -2.77
C SER A 100 6.28 -2.56 -1.78
N ARG A 101 7.58 -2.37 -1.78
CA ARG A 101 8.56 -3.17 -1.02
C ARG A 101 9.06 -2.53 0.27
N THR A 102 8.83 -1.24 0.49
CA THR A 102 9.43 -0.49 1.60
C THR A 102 9.09 -1.14 2.95
N THR A 103 7.81 -1.26 3.30
CA THR A 103 7.37 -1.84 4.58
C THR A 103 7.86 -3.28 4.75
N ALA A 104 7.74 -4.11 3.70
CA ALA A 104 8.18 -5.49 3.73
C ALA A 104 9.69 -5.64 4.02
N THR A 105 10.48 -4.64 3.69
CA THR A 105 11.93 -4.64 3.88
C THR A 105 12.34 -4.05 5.22
N ILE A 106 11.79 -2.88 5.61
CA ILE A 106 12.25 -2.17 6.82
C ILE A 106 11.62 -2.68 8.11
N TYR A 107 10.33 -3.09 8.09
CA TYR A 107 9.64 -3.52 9.31
C TYR A 107 10.32 -4.71 10.00
N PRO A 108 10.64 -5.83 9.29
CA PRO A 108 11.32 -6.95 9.94
C PRO A 108 12.69 -6.60 10.52
N ALA A 109 13.47 -5.76 9.82
CA ALA A 109 14.76 -5.31 10.31
C ALA A 109 14.62 -4.42 11.56
N ALA A 110 13.62 -3.52 11.57
CA ALA A 110 13.32 -2.65 12.71
C ALA A 110 12.83 -3.45 13.91
N PHE A 111 11.97 -4.44 13.68
CA PHE A 111 11.45 -5.32 14.72
C PHE A 111 12.59 -6.13 15.37
N GLU A 112 13.47 -6.73 14.57
CA GLU A 112 14.64 -7.48 15.07
C GLU A 112 15.61 -6.56 15.82
N ALA A 113 15.88 -5.36 15.32
CA ALA A 113 16.73 -4.39 16.01
C ALA A 113 16.14 -4.00 17.38
N ALA A 114 14.83 -3.80 17.43
CA ALA A 114 14.12 -3.50 18.66
C ALA A 114 14.16 -4.66 19.68
N GLU A 115 14.03 -5.92 19.22
CA GLU A 115 14.19 -7.09 20.08
C GLU A 115 15.59 -7.18 20.66
N LYS A 116 16.63 -6.99 19.83
CA LYS A 116 18.03 -6.96 20.30
C LYS A 116 18.26 -5.88 21.34
N LEU A 117 17.72 -4.67 21.09
CA LEU A 117 17.81 -3.55 22.04
C LEU A 117 17.10 -3.87 23.36
N ARG A 118 15.89 -4.41 23.29
CA ARG A 118 15.12 -4.85 24.47
C ARG A 118 15.91 -5.85 25.33
N ASP A 119 16.50 -6.84 24.68
CA ASP A 119 17.25 -7.90 25.38
C ASP A 119 18.57 -7.37 25.95
N ALA A 120 19.22 -6.43 25.29
CA ALA A 120 20.40 -5.73 25.81
C ALA A 120 20.08 -4.87 27.05
N ILE A 121 18.96 -4.12 27.02
CA ILE A 121 18.48 -3.35 28.16
C ILE A 121 18.13 -4.28 29.31
N LEU A 122 17.37 -5.35 29.07
CA LEU A 122 17.03 -6.34 30.07
C LEU A 122 18.29 -6.88 30.78
N LYS A 123 19.29 -7.30 30.00
CA LYS A 123 20.56 -7.83 30.53
C LYS A 123 21.30 -6.82 31.38
N GLN A 124 21.43 -5.58 30.92
CA GLN A 124 22.17 -4.54 31.66
C GLN A 124 21.46 -4.15 32.94
N VAL A 125 20.14 -3.84 32.85
CA VAL A 125 19.34 -3.38 33.98
C VAL A 125 19.17 -4.48 35.05
N SER A 126 18.91 -5.73 34.60
CA SER A 126 18.81 -6.86 35.56
C SER A 126 20.08 -7.04 36.38
N LYS A 127 21.26 -6.83 35.79
CA LYS A 127 22.53 -6.90 36.46
C LYS A 127 22.76 -5.71 37.40
N SER A 128 22.52 -4.49 36.94
CA SER A 128 22.77 -3.27 37.71
C SER A 128 21.82 -3.12 38.92
N GLU A 129 20.56 -3.51 38.76
CA GLU A 129 19.51 -3.42 39.77
C GLU A 129 19.31 -4.74 40.55
N SER A 130 20.14 -5.77 40.29
CA SER A 130 20.07 -7.09 40.95
C SER A 130 18.67 -7.74 40.88
N LEU A 131 17.99 -7.64 39.70
CA LEU A 131 16.63 -8.15 39.57
C LEU A 131 16.62 -9.69 39.48
N VAL A 132 15.80 -10.32 40.34
CA VAL A 132 15.64 -11.79 40.39
C VAL A 132 14.56 -12.21 39.40
N ASP A 133 14.82 -13.29 38.60
CA ASP A 133 13.91 -13.86 37.61
C ASP A 133 13.41 -12.85 36.56
N ALA A 134 14.25 -11.89 36.20
CA ALA A 134 13.91 -10.82 35.26
C ALA A 134 13.66 -11.34 33.85
N LYS A 135 12.52 -10.93 33.27
CA LYS A 135 12.12 -11.24 31.90
C LYS A 135 11.57 -10.01 31.20
N ALA A 136 11.77 -9.94 29.89
CA ALA A 136 11.15 -8.90 29.10
C ALA A 136 9.64 -9.17 28.98
N GLY A 137 8.84 -8.23 29.49
CA GLY A 137 7.40 -8.14 29.25
C GLY A 137 7.08 -7.04 28.24
N LEU A 138 5.84 -6.95 27.80
CA LEU A 138 5.42 -5.94 26.83
C LEU A 138 5.57 -4.51 27.40
N THR A 139 5.23 -4.29 28.66
CA THR A 139 5.21 -2.95 29.29
C THR A 139 6.45 -2.64 30.13
N GLY A 140 7.40 -3.56 30.23
CA GLY A 140 8.59 -3.40 31.05
C GLY A 140 9.28 -4.71 31.38
N ILE A 141 10.24 -4.64 32.31
CA ILE A 141 10.95 -5.80 32.85
C ILE A 141 10.13 -6.37 34.01
N VAL A 142 9.64 -7.60 33.87
CA VAL A 142 8.96 -8.36 34.91
C VAL A 142 10.00 -9.11 35.72
N HIS A 143 9.93 -9.01 37.08
CA HIS A 143 10.85 -9.66 37.99
C HIS A 143 10.13 -10.07 39.28
N ALA A 144 10.79 -10.77 40.19
CA ALA A 144 10.17 -11.30 41.40
C ALA A 144 9.54 -10.20 42.32
N GLY A 145 10.06 -8.96 42.27
CA GLY A 145 9.53 -7.82 43.00
C GLY A 145 8.44 -7.02 42.28
N GLY A 146 8.03 -7.41 41.10
CA GLY A 146 7.00 -6.71 40.31
C GLY A 146 7.39 -6.41 38.85
N THR A 147 6.96 -5.25 38.33
CA THR A 147 7.28 -4.82 36.97
C THR A 147 7.95 -3.45 37.00
N MET A 148 9.14 -3.39 36.39
CA MET A 148 9.83 -2.15 36.08
C MET A 148 9.43 -1.70 34.67
N THR A 149 8.78 -0.54 34.53
CA THR A 149 8.38 -0.04 33.20
C THR A 149 9.60 0.22 32.31
N TRP A 150 9.44 0.13 30.97
CA TRP A 150 10.53 0.44 30.03
C TRP A 150 11.06 1.86 30.21
N TRP A 151 10.18 2.83 30.47
CA TRP A 151 10.57 4.22 30.72
C TRP A 151 11.49 4.37 31.93
N TYR A 152 11.20 3.64 33.02
CA TYR A 152 12.08 3.63 34.18
C TYR A 152 13.37 2.85 33.90
N ALA A 153 13.30 1.73 33.18
CA ALA A 153 14.49 0.98 32.75
C ALA A 153 15.44 1.83 31.87
N PHE A 154 14.91 2.72 31.03
CA PHE A 154 15.75 3.65 30.26
C PHE A 154 16.55 4.61 31.14
N THR A 155 16.05 5.01 32.29
CA THR A 155 16.82 5.86 33.25
C THR A 155 17.97 5.12 33.92
N LYS A 156 18.06 3.78 33.78
CA LYS A 156 19.09 2.92 34.36
C LYS A 156 20.20 2.56 33.38
N ILE A 157 20.16 3.11 32.18
CA ILE A 157 21.19 2.96 31.17
C ILE A 157 21.71 4.32 30.73
N ASP A 158 22.97 4.39 30.32
CA ASP A 158 23.54 5.59 29.73
C ASP A 158 23.27 5.60 28.21
N PHE A 159 23.70 4.53 27.54
CA PHE A 159 23.58 4.39 26.10
C PHE A 159 23.69 2.91 25.71
N ILE A 160 22.73 2.44 24.91
CA ILE A 160 22.79 1.13 24.25
C ILE A 160 22.45 1.33 22.79
N ARG A 161 23.23 0.72 21.89
CA ARG A 161 22.99 0.73 20.44
C ARG A 161 23.02 -0.69 19.90
N GLU A 162 22.03 -0.98 19.07
CA GLU A 162 21.89 -2.24 18.37
C GLU A 162 21.63 -2.03 16.88
N LYS A 163 21.95 -3.04 16.08
CA LYS A 163 21.70 -3.07 14.66
C LYS A 163 21.09 -4.39 14.23
N ALA A 164 20.19 -4.32 13.29
CA ALA A 164 19.75 -5.49 12.53
C ALA A 164 19.92 -5.23 11.05
N THR A 165 20.34 -6.25 10.33
CA THR A 165 20.53 -6.21 8.88
C THR A 165 19.68 -7.28 8.25
N ARG A 166 18.82 -6.88 7.33
CA ARG A 166 18.18 -7.82 6.43
C ARG A 166 19.06 -8.02 5.21
N GLY A 167 19.64 -9.20 5.10
CA GLY A 167 20.62 -9.54 4.08
C GLY A 167 20.00 -10.09 2.80
N HIS A 168 20.87 -10.43 1.84
CA HIS A 168 20.48 -11.01 0.55
C HIS A 168 19.86 -12.41 0.63
N ASN A 169 20.07 -13.14 1.73
CA ASN A 169 19.70 -14.55 1.86
C ASN A 169 18.30 -14.78 2.47
N ASP A 170 17.54 -13.72 2.75
CA ASP A 170 16.21 -13.85 3.36
C ASP A 170 15.08 -14.08 2.33
N GLY A 171 15.35 -14.87 1.28
CA GLY A 171 14.37 -15.17 0.24
C GLY A 171 14.18 -14.04 -0.78
N PHE A 172 15.26 -13.35 -1.14
CA PHE A 172 15.25 -12.29 -2.14
C PHE A 172 14.85 -12.83 -3.51
N ASN A 173 13.77 -12.30 -4.05
CA ASN A 173 13.39 -12.48 -5.44
C ASN A 173 13.34 -11.12 -6.15
N PRO A 174 14.39 -10.72 -6.87
CA PRO A 174 14.39 -9.48 -7.64
C PRO A 174 13.39 -9.62 -8.79
N MET A 175 12.22 -9.03 -8.64
CA MET A 175 11.16 -8.93 -9.65
C MET A 175 10.62 -10.27 -10.18
N GLY A 176 10.65 -11.34 -9.40
CA GLY A 176 10.14 -12.64 -9.82
C GLY A 176 11.03 -13.38 -10.84
N MET A 177 12.26 -12.91 -11.05
CA MET A 177 13.22 -13.51 -12.01
C MET A 177 14.08 -14.64 -11.42
N LEU A 178 14.08 -14.80 -10.11
CA LEU A 178 14.78 -15.90 -9.44
C LEU A 178 13.79 -16.96 -8.97
N PRO A 179 14.20 -18.23 -8.90
CA PRO A 179 13.35 -19.28 -8.36
C PRO A 179 12.92 -18.91 -6.93
N LEU A 180 11.65 -19.14 -6.63
CA LEU A 180 11.13 -18.97 -5.28
C LEU A 180 11.87 -19.93 -4.34
N PRO A 181 12.07 -19.55 -3.06
CA PRO A 181 12.56 -20.49 -2.06
C PRO A 181 11.72 -21.78 -2.07
N GLU A 182 12.39 -22.91 -1.81
CA GLU A 182 11.74 -24.22 -1.76
C GLU A 182 10.51 -24.21 -0.83
N GLY A 183 9.37 -24.70 -1.31
CA GLY A 183 8.10 -24.68 -0.57
C GLY A 183 7.26 -23.41 -0.72
N MET A 184 7.68 -22.45 -1.53
CA MET A 184 6.96 -21.19 -1.74
C MET A 184 6.29 -21.16 -3.11
N GLU A 185 4.96 -21.32 -3.16
CA GLU A 185 4.19 -21.25 -4.39
C GLU A 185 3.93 -19.79 -4.82
N LEU A 186 3.98 -19.53 -6.14
CA LEU A 186 3.73 -18.19 -6.72
C LEU A 186 2.41 -17.56 -6.28
N GLY A 187 1.37 -18.37 -6.03
CA GLY A 187 0.06 -17.92 -5.57
C GLY A 187 0.05 -17.37 -4.15
N GLN A 188 0.87 -17.92 -3.27
CA GLN A 188 0.91 -17.54 -1.84
C GLN A 188 1.61 -16.20 -1.59
N ASN A 189 2.43 -15.74 -2.53
CA ASN A 189 3.25 -14.54 -2.41
C ASN A 189 2.67 -13.32 -3.15
N ARG A 190 1.38 -13.35 -3.45
CA ARG A 190 0.71 -12.23 -4.14
C ARG A 190 -0.34 -11.60 -3.25
N ALA A 191 -0.32 -10.26 -3.23
CA ALA A 191 -1.47 -9.50 -2.81
C ALA A 191 -2.56 -9.57 -3.87
N TYR A 192 -3.80 -9.57 -3.45
CA TYR A 192 -4.96 -9.53 -4.32
C TYR A 192 -5.87 -8.39 -3.90
N GLY A 193 -6.41 -7.69 -4.89
CA GLY A 193 -7.37 -6.63 -4.67
C GLY A 193 -8.54 -6.75 -5.64
N VAL A 194 -9.71 -6.34 -5.20
CA VAL A 194 -10.90 -6.24 -6.03
C VAL A 194 -11.53 -4.88 -5.82
N TYR A 195 -11.99 -4.25 -6.91
CA TYR A 195 -12.85 -3.07 -6.84
C TYR A 195 -14.18 -3.34 -7.50
N VAL A 196 -15.22 -2.81 -6.89
CA VAL A 196 -16.55 -2.62 -7.48
C VAL A 196 -16.73 -1.11 -7.63
N ILE A 197 -16.89 -0.66 -8.87
CA ILE A 197 -16.92 0.76 -9.22
C ILE A 197 -18.24 1.08 -9.90
N ALA A 198 -18.90 2.15 -9.44
CA ALA A 198 -20.06 2.72 -10.09
C ALA A 198 -19.67 3.96 -10.92
N VAL A 199 -20.27 4.07 -12.10
CA VAL A 199 -20.09 5.23 -12.97
C VAL A 199 -21.42 5.80 -13.41
N GLU A 200 -21.40 7.09 -13.77
CA GLU A 200 -22.42 7.77 -14.55
C GLU A 200 -21.82 8.19 -15.91
N VAL A 201 -22.51 7.88 -16.99
CA VAL A 201 -22.08 8.16 -18.36
C VAL A 201 -23.07 9.15 -18.98
N ASP A 202 -22.57 10.32 -19.37
CA ASP A 202 -23.28 11.26 -20.23
C ASP A 202 -23.08 10.86 -21.70
N THR A 203 -24.08 10.21 -22.29
CA THR A 203 -23.99 9.68 -23.66
C THR A 203 -24.02 10.77 -24.74
N TRP A 204 -24.38 12.02 -24.40
CA TRP A 204 -24.34 13.14 -25.34
C TRP A 204 -22.98 13.80 -25.41
N LEU A 205 -22.30 13.91 -24.25
CA LEU A 205 -20.98 14.53 -24.16
C LEU A 205 -19.83 13.50 -24.16
N GLY A 206 -20.13 12.20 -24.07
CA GLY A 206 -19.11 11.17 -23.93
C GLY A 206 -18.38 11.21 -22.59
N LYS A 207 -18.90 11.91 -21.58
CA LYS A 207 -18.24 12.04 -20.28
C LYS A 207 -18.62 10.88 -19.36
N THR A 208 -17.61 10.31 -18.73
CA THR A 208 -17.78 9.34 -17.64
C THR A 208 -17.32 9.94 -16.33
N ARG A 209 -18.12 9.79 -15.29
CA ARG A 209 -17.78 10.14 -13.91
C ARG A 209 -17.86 8.90 -13.04
N VAL A 210 -16.82 8.62 -12.30
CA VAL A 210 -16.84 7.61 -11.24
C VAL A 210 -17.63 8.18 -10.05
N THR A 211 -18.64 7.47 -9.59
CA THR A 211 -19.55 7.96 -8.55
C THR A 211 -19.33 7.30 -7.19
N GLU A 212 -18.79 6.09 -7.17
CA GLU A 212 -18.50 5.35 -5.94
C GLU A 212 -17.48 4.22 -6.22
N VAL A 213 -16.61 3.97 -5.24
CA VAL A 213 -15.65 2.87 -5.28
C VAL A 213 -15.70 2.09 -3.96
N ASN A 214 -15.91 0.79 -4.06
CA ASN A 214 -15.78 -0.14 -2.94
C ASN A 214 -14.68 -1.17 -3.28
N GLY A 215 -13.74 -1.36 -2.37
CA GLY A 215 -12.62 -2.27 -2.58
C GLY A 215 -12.37 -3.19 -1.42
N ALA A 216 -11.75 -4.34 -1.70
CA ALA A 216 -11.19 -5.24 -0.69
C ALA A 216 -9.78 -5.65 -1.09
N MET A 217 -8.84 -5.55 -0.14
CA MET A 217 -7.41 -5.83 -0.33
C MET A 217 -6.96 -6.96 0.59
N ARG A 218 -6.55 -8.10 0.02
CA ARG A 218 -5.92 -9.19 0.76
C ARG A 218 -4.41 -8.99 0.77
N VAL A 219 -3.92 -8.40 1.84
CA VAL A 219 -2.51 -7.98 1.99
C VAL A 219 -1.86 -8.49 3.28
N GLY A 220 -2.58 -9.26 4.09
CA GLY A 220 -2.15 -9.65 5.42
C GLY A 220 -2.15 -8.47 6.39
N LYS A 221 -1.37 -8.56 7.46
CA LYS A 221 -1.36 -7.58 8.56
C LYS A 221 -1.10 -6.15 8.08
N VAL A 222 -2.03 -5.27 8.40
CA VAL A 222 -1.92 -3.83 8.15
C VAL A 222 -1.28 -3.15 9.36
N HIS A 223 -0.04 -2.71 9.23
CA HIS A 223 0.72 -2.14 10.34
C HIS A 223 0.24 -0.74 10.73
N VAL A 224 -0.14 0.09 9.75
CA VAL A 224 -0.63 1.46 9.97
C VAL A 224 -1.84 1.70 9.07
N ARG A 225 -3.04 1.41 9.58
CA ARG A 225 -4.29 1.42 8.81
C ARG A 225 -4.57 2.74 8.08
N PRO A 226 -4.49 3.94 8.70
CA PRO A 226 -4.78 5.19 7.98
C PRO A 226 -3.86 5.42 6.77
N LEU A 227 -2.60 4.99 6.85
CA LEU A 227 -1.66 5.12 5.74
C LEU A 227 -1.94 4.09 4.64
N ALA A 228 -2.35 2.87 4.99
CA ALA A 228 -2.78 1.87 4.03
C ALA A 228 -4.04 2.32 3.28
N GLU A 229 -5.02 2.87 3.96
CA GLU A 229 -6.22 3.46 3.36
C GLU A 229 -5.86 4.62 2.41
N SER A 230 -4.97 5.52 2.83
CA SER A 230 -4.46 6.62 2.00
C SER A 230 -3.76 6.12 0.73
N GLN A 231 -2.96 5.05 0.82
CA GLN A 231 -2.34 4.43 -0.35
C GLN A 231 -3.39 3.86 -1.32
N CYS A 232 -4.44 3.23 -0.80
CA CYS A 232 -5.54 2.72 -1.64
C CYS A 232 -6.31 3.86 -2.30
N GLN A 233 -6.62 4.92 -1.58
CA GLN A 233 -7.30 6.10 -2.13
C GLN A 233 -6.47 6.74 -3.24
N GLY A 234 -5.17 6.95 -3.01
CA GLY A 234 -4.23 7.46 -4.02
C GLY A 234 -4.15 6.56 -5.26
N GLY A 235 -4.10 5.24 -5.07
CA GLY A 235 -4.10 4.27 -6.16
C GLY A 235 -5.39 4.29 -7.00
N VAL A 236 -6.55 4.45 -6.35
CA VAL A 236 -7.84 4.62 -7.04
C VAL A 236 -7.85 5.89 -7.88
N ILE A 237 -7.43 7.02 -7.30
CA ILE A 237 -7.39 8.31 -8.00
C ILE A 237 -6.46 8.24 -9.21
N GLN A 238 -5.27 7.65 -9.04
CA GLN A 238 -4.33 7.41 -10.13
C GLN A 238 -4.93 6.51 -11.22
N GLY A 239 -5.61 5.43 -10.85
CA GLY A 239 -6.28 4.55 -11.79
C GLY A 239 -7.42 5.23 -12.56
N ILE A 240 -8.18 6.11 -11.93
CA ILE A 240 -9.18 6.97 -12.58
C ILE A 240 -8.50 7.90 -13.58
N GLY A 241 -7.36 8.50 -13.20
CA GLY A 241 -6.54 9.31 -14.09
C GLY A 241 -6.16 8.54 -15.35
N HIS A 242 -5.54 7.40 -15.20
CA HIS A 242 -5.09 6.55 -16.33
C HIS A 242 -6.23 6.12 -17.26
N VAL A 243 -7.42 5.84 -16.72
CA VAL A 243 -8.52 5.29 -17.52
C VAL A 243 -9.39 6.35 -18.16
N LEU A 244 -9.47 7.56 -17.62
CA LEU A 244 -10.40 8.59 -18.12
C LEU A 244 -9.75 9.89 -18.62
N TYR A 245 -8.54 10.24 -18.14
CA TYR A 245 -8.01 11.60 -18.31
C TYR A 245 -6.60 11.67 -18.92
N GLU A 246 -5.67 10.82 -18.48
CA GLU A 246 -4.25 10.94 -18.76
C GLU A 246 -3.91 10.43 -20.17
N ASP A 247 -3.75 11.34 -21.13
CA ASP A 247 -3.37 11.02 -22.50
C ASP A 247 -1.94 11.51 -22.78
N ARG A 248 -1.01 10.56 -22.91
CA ARG A 248 0.36 10.83 -23.31
C ARG A 248 0.43 10.89 -24.83
N ALA A 249 -0.03 12.01 -25.39
CA ALA A 249 -0.06 12.20 -26.83
C ALA A 249 1.37 12.33 -27.42
N VAL A 250 1.68 11.50 -28.41
CA VAL A 250 2.97 11.50 -29.13
C VAL A 250 2.72 11.71 -30.61
N CYS A 251 3.48 12.59 -31.24
CA CYS A 251 3.42 12.78 -32.69
C CYS A 251 3.88 11.52 -33.42
N PRO A 252 3.06 10.87 -34.22
CA PRO A 252 3.42 9.59 -34.90
C PRO A 252 4.53 9.74 -35.92
N LYS A 253 4.72 10.96 -36.48
CA LYS A 253 5.75 11.22 -37.48
C LYS A 253 7.13 11.49 -36.88
N THR A 254 7.19 12.12 -35.70
CA THR A 254 8.45 12.62 -35.13
C THR A 254 8.82 11.99 -33.79
N GLY A 255 7.92 11.24 -33.16
CA GLY A 255 8.09 10.70 -31.81
C GLY A 255 8.09 11.75 -30.70
N LYS A 256 7.84 13.03 -31.02
CA LYS A 256 7.82 14.12 -30.03
C LYS A 256 6.60 14.02 -29.13
N LEU A 257 6.81 14.19 -27.83
CA LEU A 257 5.73 14.33 -26.85
C LEU A 257 4.95 15.63 -27.12
N LEU A 258 3.63 15.53 -27.27
CA LEU A 258 2.73 16.65 -27.49
C LEU A 258 2.14 17.17 -26.18
N SER A 259 1.76 16.26 -25.28
CA SER A 259 1.31 16.62 -23.91
C SER A 259 2.51 16.95 -23.02
N ARG A 260 2.88 18.24 -22.95
CA ARG A 260 4.11 18.70 -22.28
C ARG A 260 3.90 19.32 -20.91
N GLY A 261 2.69 19.77 -20.61
CA GLY A 261 2.31 20.43 -19.38
C GLY A 261 0.99 19.89 -18.85
N LEU A 262 0.57 20.33 -17.66
CA LEU A 262 -0.68 19.89 -17.03
C LEU A 262 -1.93 20.41 -17.77
N GLU A 263 -1.78 21.40 -18.63
CA GLU A 263 -2.82 21.87 -19.54
C GLU A 263 -3.16 20.85 -20.62
N ASP A 264 -2.17 20.06 -21.06
CA ASP A 264 -2.33 19.01 -22.09
C ASP A 264 -2.45 17.61 -21.47
N TYR A 265 -1.69 17.36 -20.38
CA TYR A 265 -1.73 16.12 -19.61
C TYR A 265 -2.63 16.29 -18.40
N ARG A 266 -3.89 15.92 -18.56
CA ARG A 266 -4.93 16.16 -17.55
C ARG A 266 -4.86 15.13 -16.44
N LEU A 267 -4.97 15.59 -15.20
CA LEU A 267 -5.14 14.76 -14.01
C LEU A 267 -6.57 14.90 -13.47
N PRO A 268 -7.08 13.91 -12.72
CA PRO A 268 -8.32 14.07 -11.97
C PRO A 268 -8.24 15.26 -11.03
N GLY A 269 -9.25 16.13 -11.07
CA GLY A 269 -9.40 17.21 -10.10
C GLY A 269 -10.14 16.75 -8.85
N MET A 270 -10.20 17.59 -7.82
CA MET A 270 -10.91 17.26 -6.57
C MET A 270 -12.39 16.90 -6.77
N GLY A 271 -13.05 17.52 -7.77
CA GLY A 271 -14.45 17.23 -8.12
C GLY A 271 -14.67 15.88 -8.82
N ASP A 272 -13.60 15.23 -9.27
CA ASP A 272 -13.65 13.92 -9.96
C ASP A 272 -13.44 12.75 -8.98
N ILE A 273 -13.10 13.04 -7.71
CA ILE A 273 -12.81 12.01 -6.71
C ILE A 273 -14.12 11.53 -6.08
N PRO A 274 -14.46 10.24 -6.26
CA PRO A 274 -15.65 9.65 -5.65
C PRO A 274 -15.44 9.33 -4.16
N PRO A 275 -16.48 9.01 -3.40
CA PRO A 275 -16.36 8.27 -2.15
C PRO A 275 -15.66 6.93 -2.39
N ILE A 276 -14.62 6.63 -1.58
CA ILE A 276 -13.80 5.42 -1.67
C ILE A 276 -13.85 4.70 -0.33
N SER A 277 -14.31 3.46 -0.32
CA SER A 277 -14.34 2.58 0.86
C SER A 277 -13.48 1.34 0.61
N ILE A 278 -12.60 1.03 1.57
CA ILE A 278 -11.64 -0.08 1.44
C ILE A 278 -11.70 -0.99 2.67
N ASP A 279 -11.89 -2.27 2.42
CA ASP A 279 -11.75 -3.33 3.41
C ASP A 279 -10.40 -4.03 3.27
N PHE A 280 -9.80 -4.46 4.39
CA PHE A 280 -8.57 -5.23 4.40
C PHE A 280 -8.84 -6.65 4.91
N ILE A 281 -8.31 -7.63 4.17
CA ILE A 281 -8.28 -9.04 4.57
C ILE A 281 -6.87 -9.30 5.08
N GLU A 282 -6.74 -9.42 6.41
CA GLU A 282 -5.46 -9.45 7.12
C GLU A 282 -4.93 -10.87 7.38
N GLU A 283 -5.37 -11.85 6.62
CA GLU A 283 -5.01 -13.27 6.75
C GLU A 283 -4.12 -13.76 5.62
N GLY A 284 -3.38 -14.85 5.86
CA GLY A 284 -2.75 -15.66 4.81
C GLY A 284 -1.33 -15.23 4.41
N PHE A 285 -0.59 -14.55 5.31
CA PHE A 285 0.81 -14.16 5.09
C PHE A 285 1.70 -14.48 6.29
N GLU A 286 1.41 -15.58 6.97
CA GLU A 286 2.14 -16.02 8.17
C GLU A 286 3.57 -16.44 7.87
N MET A 287 3.87 -16.82 6.60
CA MET A 287 5.20 -17.22 6.14
C MET A 287 6.20 -16.05 6.09
N VAL A 288 5.74 -14.80 6.07
CA VAL A 288 6.62 -13.63 6.10
C VAL A 288 6.64 -13.01 7.49
N LYS A 289 7.83 -12.60 7.98
CA LYS A 289 8.02 -12.08 9.35
C LYS A 289 7.07 -10.94 9.70
N GLN A 290 6.80 -10.05 8.76
CA GLN A 290 5.87 -8.92 8.93
C GLN A 290 4.40 -9.33 8.82
N LYS A 291 4.09 -10.58 8.46
CA LYS A 291 2.73 -11.13 8.27
C LYS A 291 1.85 -10.35 7.28
N GLY A 292 2.45 -9.53 6.44
CA GLY A 292 1.78 -8.71 5.44
C GLY A 292 2.73 -8.33 4.31
N ILE A 293 2.17 -7.86 3.20
CA ILE A 293 2.95 -7.46 2.02
C ILE A 293 2.55 -6.08 1.55
N GLY A 294 3.36 -5.50 0.65
CA GLY A 294 3.11 -4.16 0.12
C GLY A 294 1.86 -4.09 -0.74
N LEU A 295 1.13 -2.96 -0.68
CA LEU A 295 -0.18 -2.81 -1.30
C LEU A 295 -0.28 -1.66 -2.31
N ALA A 296 0.69 -0.74 -2.35
CA ALA A 296 0.52 0.52 -3.06
C ALA A 296 0.16 0.35 -4.55
N GLU A 297 0.96 -0.38 -5.32
CA GLU A 297 0.70 -0.60 -6.74
C GLU A 297 -0.52 -1.50 -6.98
N LEU A 298 -0.82 -2.42 -6.06
CA LEU A 298 -2.04 -3.23 -6.13
C LEU A 298 -3.28 -2.35 -6.22
N CYS A 299 -3.30 -1.23 -5.49
CA CYS A 299 -4.47 -0.37 -5.40
C CYS A 299 -4.82 0.32 -6.73
N THR A 300 -3.87 0.41 -7.67
CA THR A 300 -4.10 0.99 -9.00
C THR A 300 -4.57 -0.06 -10.03
N THR A 301 -4.05 -1.29 -9.92
CA THR A 301 -4.19 -2.30 -10.98
C THR A 301 -5.62 -2.67 -11.36
N PRO A 302 -6.61 -2.82 -10.46
CA PRO A 302 -7.97 -3.22 -10.85
C PRO A 302 -8.85 -2.07 -11.35
N VAL A 303 -8.43 -0.80 -11.17
CA VAL A 303 -9.34 0.35 -11.38
C VAL A 303 -9.78 0.47 -12.83
N ALA A 304 -8.83 0.43 -13.75
CA ALA A 304 -9.13 0.61 -15.18
C ALA A 304 -10.12 -0.44 -15.70
N GLY A 305 -9.90 -1.71 -15.34
CA GLY A 305 -10.81 -2.80 -15.72
C GLY A 305 -12.21 -2.65 -15.12
N ALA A 306 -12.31 -2.22 -13.85
CA ALA A 306 -13.60 -2.02 -13.22
C ALA A 306 -14.38 -0.85 -13.85
N VAL A 307 -13.70 0.28 -14.16
CA VAL A 307 -14.31 1.41 -14.86
C VAL A 307 -14.77 1.03 -16.26
N ALA A 308 -13.94 0.35 -17.05
CA ALA A 308 -14.30 -0.11 -18.39
C ALA A 308 -15.52 -1.06 -18.37
N ASN A 309 -15.56 -1.99 -17.39
CA ASN A 309 -16.70 -2.89 -17.20
C ASN A 309 -17.97 -2.13 -16.74
N ALA A 310 -17.81 -1.06 -15.93
CA ALA A 310 -18.93 -0.22 -15.53
C ALA A 310 -19.51 0.57 -16.71
N ILE A 311 -18.66 1.13 -17.59
CA ILE A 311 -19.07 1.79 -18.83
C ILE A 311 -19.81 0.81 -19.75
N PHE A 312 -19.27 -0.41 -19.90
CA PHE A 312 -19.94 -1.46 -20.67
C PHE A 312 -21.33 -1.78 -20.08
N ASN A 313 -21.44 -1.94 -18.77
CA ASN A 313 -22.73 -2.18 -18.13
C ASN A 313 -23.72 -1.02 -18.31
N ALA A 314 -23.24 0.23 -18.33
CA ALA A 314 -24.08 1.39 -18.52
C ALA A 314 -24.58 1.52 -19.96
N THR A 315 -23.73 1.25 -20.96
CA THR A 315 -23.94 1.69 -22.33
C THR A 315 -24.04 0.56 -23.35
N GLY A 316 -23.48 -0.62 -23.07
CA GLY A 316 -23.29 -1.69 -24.03
C GLY A 316 -22.00 -1.57 -24.85
N TYR A 317 -21.33 -0.42 -24.82
CA TYR A 317 -20.02 -0.26 -25.46
C TYR A 317 -18.90 -0.78 -24.56
N ARG A 318 -18.02 -1.62 -25.11
CA ARG A 318 -16.85 -2.15 -24.44
C ARG A 318 -15.59 -1.38 -24.82
N PRO A 319 -15.11 -0.47 -23.98
CA PRO A 319 -13.85 0.23 -24.26
C PRO A 319 -12.66 -0.72 -24.19
N LEU A 320 -11.79 -0.70 -25.18
CA LEU A 320 -10.57 -1.53 -25.25
C LEU A 320 -9.29 -0.70 -25.17
N VAL A 321 -9.40 0.63 -25.20
CA VAL A 321 -8.26 1.56 -25.21
C VAL A 321 -8.47 2.62 -24.12
N ALA A 322 -7.45 2.84 -23.31
CA ALA A 322 -7.39 3.92 -22.34
C ALA A 322 -6.42 5.04 -22.83
N PRO A 323 -6.64 6.30 -22.41
CA PRO A 323 -7.81 6.77 -21.67
C PRO A 323 -9.10 6.71 -22.51
N ILE A 324 -10.23 6.49 -21.82
CA ILE A 324 -11.57 6.48 -22.45
C ILE A 324 -12.04 7.95 -22.49
N THR A 325 -11.46 8.68 -23.46
CA THR A 325 -11.79 10.11 -23.63
C THR A 325 -13.22 10.28 -24.13
N PRO A 326 -13.82 11.49 -23.98
CA PRO A 326 -15.15 11.78 -24.52
C PRO A 326 -15.29 11.43 -25.99
N GLU A 327 -14.30 11.76 -26.79
CA GLU A 327 -14.30 11.49 -28.25
C GLU A 327 -14.29 9.99 -28.56
N ARG A 328 -13.45 9.22 -27.83
CA ARG A 328 -13.38 7.75 -27.98
C ARG A 328 -14.68 7.08 -27.57
N LEU A 329 -15.27 7.56 -26.45
CA LEU A 329 -16.55 7.02 -25.98
C LEU A 329 -17.69 7.33 -26.96
N LEU A 330 -17.79 8.58 -27.48
CA LEU A 330 -18.80 8.94 -28.47
C LEU A 330 -18.65 8.16 -29.78
N ALA A 331 -17.42 7.95 -30.23
CA ALA A 331 -17.18 7.12 -31.43
C ALA A 331 -17.66 5.68 -31.20
N GLY A 332 -17.34 5.07 -30.04
CA GLY A 332 -17.79 3.71 -29.73
C GLY A 332 -19.31 3.59 -29.50
N LEU A 333 -19.97 4.60 -28.98
CA LEU A 333 -21.43 4.60 -28.85
C LEU A 333 -22.13 4.63 -30.20
N LYS A 334 -21.54 5.29 -31.20
CA LYS A 334 -22.07 5.32 -32.59
C LYS A 334 -21.98 3.94 -33.27
N THR A 335 -20.92 3.17 -33.06
CA THR A 335 -20.79 1.83 -33.66
C THR A 335 -21.90 0.90 -33.16
N ILE A 336 -22.24 0.94 -31.85
CA ILE A 336 -23.35 0.14 -31.34
C ILE A 336 -24.69 0.57 -31.93
N GLN A 337 -24.93 1.89 -32.11
CA GLN A 337 -26.18 2.37 -32.72
C GLN A 337 -26.32 1.91 -34.21
N ASN A 338 -25.19 1.75 -34.86
CA ASN A 338 -25.15 1.26 -36.28
C ASN A 338 -25.23 -0.26 -36.39
N GLY A 339 -25.28 -1.01 -35.29
CA GLY A 339 -25.33 -2.47 -35.29
C GLY A 339 -24.00 -3.14 -35.65
N GLU A 340 -22.88 -2.43 -35.57
CA GLU A 340 -21.55 -2.98 -35.80
C GLU A 340 -21.11 -3.77 -34.54
N GLU A 341 -20.81 -5.08 -34.70
CA GLU A 341 -20.25 -5.91 -33.65
C GLU A 341 -18.79 -5.52 -33.35
N HIS A 342 -18.43 -5.53 -32.07
CA HIS A 342 -17.06 -5.28 -31.59
C HIS A 342 -16.35 -6.54 -31.14
#